data_fc32c18713971f5bab5d3712e130ba4c
#
_entry.id   fc32c18713971f5bab5d3712e130ba4c
#
_cell.length_a   1.000
_cell.length_b   1.000
_cell.length_c   1.000
_cell.angle_alpha   90.00
_cell.angle_beta   90.00
_cell.angle_gamma   90.00
#
_symmetry.space_group_name_H-M   'P 1'
#
loop_
_entity.id
_entity.type
_entity.pdbx_description
1 polymer ?
#
loop_
_entity_poly.entity_id
_entity_poly.type
_entity_poly.pdbx_seq_one_letter_code
_entity_poly.pdbx_strand_id
1 'polypeptide(L)'
;YVNRKYGADHVAQIVTFGTMAARNAIRDVGRVMGMPYQEVDVVAKQVPAELKMTIKHALEVSPELRRMYETDPKVTELLDTAMKVEGMPRHASTHAAGVVITPEPTDYYLPLATNDGLPVTQFNMTEIEELGLLKMDFLGLRTLTVIRDAELAIQKKEPDFSIAKLDYDDPETYKMLSRGETEGVFQLESSGMKQVLVGLQPQNLEDVIALISLYRPGPMDSIPTYLRNRHEPDK
;
A
#
# COMPACT_ATOMS: atom_id res chain seq x y z
N TYR A 1 -22.34 11.21 1.33
CA TYR A 1 -22.53 12.35 0.44
C TYR A 1 -22.94 11.87 -0.95
N VAL A 2 -22.15 10.99 -1.59
CA VAL A 2 -22.36 10.54 -2.97
C VAL A 2 -23.74 9.90 -3.15
N ASN A 3 -24.11 8.95 -2.30
CA ASN A 3 -25.43 8.31 -2.33
C ASN A 3 -26.59 9.30 -2.18
N ARG A 4 -26.43 10.34 -1.35
CA ARG A 4 -27.47 11.39 -1.19
C ARG A 4 -27.56 12.32 -2.39
N LYS A 5 -26.46 12.52 -3.11
CA LYS A 5 -26.40 13.42 -4.26
C LYS A 5 -26.90 12.75 -5.55
N TYR A 6 -26.54 11.49 -5.76
CA TYR A 6 -26.77 10.79 -7.05
C TYR A 6 -27.85 9.71 -6.98
N GLY A 7 -28.26 9.28 -5.77
CA GLY A 7 -29.14 8.15 -5.53
C GLY A 7 -28.37 6.94 -5.01
N ALA A 8 -28.95 6.21 -4.06
CA ALA A 8 -28.30 5.04 -3.48
C ALA A 8 -28.20 3.85 -4.44
N ASP A 9 -29.13 3.79 -5.40
CA ASP A 9 -29.22 2.81 -6.49
C ASP A 9 -28.31 3.15 -7.69
N HIS A 10 -27.83 4.38 -7.78
CA HIS A 10 -26.93 4.87 -8.82
C HIS A 10 -25.44 4.81 -8.42
N VAL A 11 -25.16 4.31 -7.22
CA VAL A 11 -23.80 4.31 -6.66
C VAL A 11 -23.45 2.94 -6.09
N ALA A 12 -22.35 2.36 -6.52
CA ALA A 12 -21.83 1.13 -5.96
C ALA A 12 -20.32 1.26 -5.67
N GLN A 13 -19.86 0.58 -4.63
CA GLN A 13 -18.43 0.39 -4.40
C GLN A 13 -17.87 -0.59 -5.41
N ILE A 14 -16.57 -0.48 -5.70
CA ILE A 14 -15.90 -1.35 -6.68
C ILE A 14 -15.28 -2.54 -5.95
N VAL A 15 -15.49 -3.75 -6.46
CA VAL A 15 -14.84 -4.95 -5.95
C VAL A 15 -13.34 -4.94 -6.29
N THR A 16 -12.54 -5.47 -5.38
CA THR A 16 -11.15 -5.84 -5.65
C THR A 16 -10.94 -7.31 -5.31
N PHE A 17 -10.20 -8.01 -6.14
CA PHE A 17 -9.85 -9.41 -5.91
C PHE A 17 -8.41 -9.49 -5.41
N GLY A 18 -8.24 -9.96 -4.18
CA GLY A 18 -6.93 -10.37 -3.69
C GLY A 18 -6.53 -11.69 -4.36
N THR A 19 -5.36 -11.72 -5.00
CA THR A 19 -4.84 -12.93 -5.62
C THR A 19 -3.77 -13.58 -4.74
N MET A 20 -3.56 -14.89 -4.93
CA MET A 20 -2.50 -15.63 -4.27
C MET A 20 -1.16 -15.29 -4.94
N ALA A 21 -0.41 -14.34 -4.35
CA ALA A 21 0.97 -14.08 -4.75
C ALA A 21 1.89 -15.21 -4.30
N ALA A 22 3.07 -15.34 -4.93
CA ALA A 22 4.02 -16.45 -4.75
C ALA A 22 4.19 -16.93 -3.30
N ARG A 23 4.57 -16.03 -2.37
CA ARG A 23 4.78 -16.39 -0.96
C ARG A 23 3.51 -16.89 -0.27
N ASN A 24 2.34 -16.32 -0.62
CA ASN A 24 1.06 -16.72 -0.04
C ASN A 24 0.60 -18.06 -0.61
N ALA A 25 0.78 -18.30 -1.91
CA ALA A 25 0.49 -19.59 -2.54
C ALA A 25 1.30 -20.72 -1.86
N ILE A 26 2.59 -20.52 -1.65
CA ILE A 26 3.47 -21.49 -0.95
C ILE A 26 2.95 -21.76 0.47
N ARG A 27 2.62 -20.73 1.26
CA ARG A 27 2.14 -20.91 2.63
C ARG A 27 0.77 -21.58 2.69
N ASP A 28 -0.16 -21.21 1.83
CA ASP A 28 -1.51 -21.78 1.81
C ASP A 28 -1.47 -23.26 1.36
N VAL A 29 -0.70 -23.58 0.33
CA VAL A 29 -0.52 -24.96 -0.13
C VAL A 29 0.19 -25.80 0.94
N GLY A 30 1.27 -25.31 1.54
CA GLY A 30 1.97 -26.02 2.61
C GLY A 30 1.05 -26.34 3.81
N ARG A 31 0.18 -25.42 4.17
CA ARG A 31 -0.84 -25.63 5.20
C ARG A 31 -1.82 -26.74 4.81
N VAL A 32 -2.31 -26.76 3.57
CA VAL A 32 -3.24 -27.79 3.08
C VAL A 32 -2.56 -29.15 2.97
N MET A 33 -1.26 -29.18 2.63
CA MET A 33 -0.46 -30.41 2.62
C MET A 33 -0.09 -30.91 4.03
N GLY A 34 -0.47 -30.20 5.09
CA GLY A 34 -0.16 -30.57 6.48
C GLY A 34 1.31 -30.38 6.86
N MET A 35 2.06 -29.55 6.11
CA MET A 35 3.45 -29.25 6.41
C MET A 35 3.57 -28.30 7.61
N PRO A 36 4.60 -28.44 8.48
CA PRO A 36 4.86 -27.51 9.57
C PRO A 36 5.06 -26.08 9.03
N TYR A 37 4.41 -25.09 9.66
CA TYR A 37 4.49 -23.69 9.24
C TYR A 37 5.94 -23.19 9.08
N GLN A 38 6.81 -23.56 10.03
CA GLN A 38 8.22 -23.12 10.01
C GLN A 38 8.97 -23.63 8.79
N GLU A 39 8.76 -24.88 8.37
CA GLU A 39 9.39 -25.45 7.17
C GLU A 39 8.91 -24.73 5.91
N VAL A 40 7.60 -24.52 5.79
CA VAL A 40 6.99 -23.81 4.65
C VAL A 40 7.45 -22.34 4.60
N ASP A 41 7.57 -21.67 5.75
CA ASP A 41 7.98 -20.27 5.81
C ASP A 41 9.45 -20.07 5.42
N VAL A 42 10.32 -21.03 5.71
CA VAL A 42 11.70 -21.04 5.22
C VAL A 42 11.72 -21.03 3.69
N VAL A 43 10.93 -21.91 3.05
CA VAL A 43 10.83 -21.94 1.57
C VAL A 43 10.24 -20.64 1.02
N ALA A 44 9.13 -20.15 1.61
CA ALA A 44 8.48 -18.93 1.16
C ALA A 44 9.38 -17.69 1.25
N LYS A 45 10.27 -17.63 2.24
CA LYS A 45 11.22 -16.52 2.42
C LYS A 45 12.32 -16.48 1.37
N GLN A 46 12.59 -17.61 0.69
CA GLN A 46 13.58 -17.64 -0.41
C GLN A 46 13.05 -16.96 -1.70
N VAL A 47 11.75 -16.73 -1.80
CA VAL A 47 11.17 -15.93 -2.89
C VAL A 47 11.56 -14.46 -2.69
N PRO A 48 12.22 -13.78 -3.63
CA PRO A 48 12.56 -12.35 -3.52
C PRO A 48 11.35 -11.46 -3.29
N ALA A 49 11.54 -10.34 -2.58
CA ALA A 49 10.47 -9.39 -2.27
C ALA A 49 10.29 -8.33 -3.36
N GLU A 50 10.25 -8.76 -4.61
CA GLU A 50 10.05 -7.89 -5.77
C GLU A 50 8.58 -7.83 -6.19
N LEU A 51 8.18 -6.71 -6.80
CA LEU A 51 6.82 -6.56 -7.33
C LEU A 51 6.57 -7.55 -8.47
N LYS A 52 5.40 -8.21 -8.43
CA LYS A 52 4.99 -9.22 -9.43
C LYS A 52 5.91 -10.44 -9.52
N MET A 53 6.69 -10.72 -8.48
CA MET A 53 7.50 -11.93 -8.39
C MET A 53 6.60 -13.17 -8.44
N THR A 54 6.90 -14.09 -9.35
CA THR A 54 6.25 -15.40 -9.46
C THR A 54 7.16 -16.50 -8.92
N ILE A 55 6.58 -17.66 -8.54
CA ILE A 55 7.36 -18.82 -8.07
C ILE A 55 8.32 -19.28 -9.18
N LYS A 56 7.86 -19.31 -10.42
CA LYS A 56 8.69 -19.68 -11.57
C LYS A 56 9.89 -18.75 -11.72
N HIS A 57 9.66 -17.44 -11.67
CA HIS A 57 10.76 -16.47 -11.76
C HIS A 57 11.68 -16.52 -10.54
N ALA A 58 11.12 -16.75 -9.35
CA ALA A 58 11.92 -16.93 -8.14
C ALA A 58 12.88 -18.13 -8.24
N LEU A 59 12.46 -19.24 -8.87
CA LEU A 59 13.33 -20.39 -9.14
C LEU A 59 14.47 -20.05 -10.12
N GLU A 60 14.30 -19.06 -10.99
CA GLU A 60 15.35 -18.61 -11.92
C GLU A 60 16.39 -17.72 -11.22
N VAL A 61 15.94 -16.84 -10.31
CA VAL A 61 16.79 -15.78 -9.72
C VAL A 61 17.32 -16.11 -8.32
N SER A 62 16.68 -17.07 -7.59
CA SER A 62 17.11 -17.50 -6.25
C SER A 62 17.81 -18.86 -6.30
N PRO A 63 19.15 -18.91 -6.20
CA PRO A 63 19.88 -20.17 -6.19
C PRO A 63 19.49 -21.10 -5.03
N GLU A 64 19.19 -20.52 -3.87
CA GLU A 64 18.80 -21.28 -2.70
C GLU A 64 17.41 -21.94 -2.86
N LEU A 65 16.42 -21.20 -3.39
CA LEU A 65 15.10 -21.76 -3.70
C LEU A 65 15.21 -22.90 -4.72
N ARG A 66 16.03 -22.70 -5.77
CA ARG A 66 16.30 -23.74 -6.79
C ARG A 66 16.94 -24.96 -6.17
N ARG A 67 17.95 -24.78 -5.33
CA ARG A 67 18.61 -25.89 -4.63
C ARG A 67 17.61 -26.68 -3.79
N MET A 68 16.77 -26.01 -3.00
CA MET A 68 15.73 -26.67 -2.20
C MET A 68 14.74 -27.44 -3.09
N TYR A 69 14.33 -26.85 -4.20
CA TYR A 69 13.43 -27.47 -5.18
C TYR A 69 14.04 -28.76 -5.79
N GLU A 70 15.34 -28.74 -6.13
CA GLU A 70 16.03 -29.87 -6.78
C GLU A 70 16.40 -31.00 -5.80
N THR A 71 16.59 -30.68 -4.50
CA THR A 71 17.14 -31.64 -3.54
C THR A 71 16.11 -32.21 -2.56
N ASP A 72 14.97 -31.55 -2.38
CA ASP A 72 13.93 -32.00 -1.44
C ASP A 72 12.59 -32.27 -2.16
N PRO A 73 12.20 -33.55 -2.30
CA PRO A 73 10.94 -33.92 -2.96
C PRO A 73 9.69 -33.29 -2.37
N LYS A 74 9.67 -32.99 -1.05
CA LYS A 74 8.55 -32.30 -0.42
C LYS A 74 8.46 -30.84 -0.87
N VAL A 75 9.61 -30.19 -1.02
CA VAL A 75 9.67 -28.80 -1.53
C VAL A 75 9.30 -28.78 -3.01
N THR A 76 9.73 -29.76 -3.80
CA THR A 76 9.31 -29.90 -5.20
C THR A 76 7.79 -29.99 -5.31
N GLU A 77 7.15 -30.90 -4.57
CA GLU A 77 5.70 -31.09 -4.59
C GLU A 77 4.96 -29.83 -4.11
N LEU A 78 5.47 -29.16 -3.05
CA LEU A 78 4.96 -27.91 -2.53
C LEU A 78 4.97 -26.81 -3.60
N LEU A 79 6.10 -26.57 -4.24
CA LEU A 79 6.25 -25.51 -5.23
C LEU A 79 5.49 -25.81 -6.53
N ASP A 80 5.49 -27.05 -7.00
CA ASP A 80 4.72 -27.47 -8.18
C ASP A 80 3.21 -27.27 -7.96
N THR A 81 2.73 -27.57 -6.75
CA THR A 81 1.33 -27.36 -6.40
C THR A 81 1.03 -25.88 -6.22
N ALA A 82 1.92 -25.14 -5.58
CA ALA A 82 1.77 -23.69 -5.40
C ALA A 82 1.74 -22.93 -6.73
N MET A 83 2.55 -23.31 -7.71
CA MET A 83 2.53 -22.72 -9.06
C MET A 83 1.18 -22.90 -9.79
N LYS A 84 0.43 -23.97 -9.48
CA LYS A 84 -0.90 -24.22 -10.10
C LYS A 84 -1.98 -23.28 -9.54
N VAL A 85 -1.83 -22.79 -8.31
CA VAL A 85 -2.80 -21.91 -7.64
C VAL A 85 -2.33 -20.47 -7.55
N GLU A 86 -1.07 -20.21 -7.88
CA GLU A 86 -0.53 -18.85 -7.95
C GLU A 86 -1.34 -17.98 -8.91
N GLY A 87 -1.66 -16.76 -8.51
CA GLY A 87 -2.46 -15.83 -9.29
C GLY A 87 -3.97 -16.04 -9.21
N MET A 88 -4.45 -17.16 -8.68
CA MET A 88 -5.88 -17.38 -8.50
C MET A 88 -6.48 -16.39 -7.48
N PRO A 89 -7.75 -15.95 -7.68
CA PRO A 89 -8.45 -15.15 -6.68
C PRO A 89 -8.55 -15.90 -5.35
N ARG A 90 -8.27 -15.18 -4.25
CA ARG A 90 -8.32 -15.72 -2.88
C ARG A 90 -9.50 -15.19 -2.09
N HIS A 91 -9.76 -13.91 -2.21
CA HIS A 91 -10.87 -13.24 -1.55
C HIS A 91 -11.29 -12.01 -2.35
N ALA A 92 -12.55 -11.63 -2.19
CA ALA A 92 -13.08 -10.37 -2.66
C ALA A 92 -13.04 -9.35 -1.53
N SER A 93 -12.65 -8.14 -1.85
CA SER A 93 -12.62 -6.96 -0.96
C SER A 93 -13.27 -5.79 -1.68
N THR A 94 -13.37 -4.66 -1.00
CA THR A 94 -13.87 -3.43 -1.58
C THR A 94 -12.70 -2.48 -1.86
N HIS A 95 -12.74 -1.78 -2.99
CA HIS A 95 -11.76 -0.75 -3.33
C HIS A 95 -11.74 0.35 -2.27
N ALA A 96 -10.55 0.79 -1.88
CA ALA A 96 -10.38 1.70 -0.75
C ALA A 96 -11.03 3.09 -0.96
N ALA A 97 -11.16 3.53 -2.21
CA ALA A 97 -11.59 4.89 -2.55
C ALA A 97 -12.55 4.97 -3.75
N GLY A 98 -12.49 3.99 -4.64
CA GLY A 98 -13.23 3.99 -5.91
C GLY A 98 -14.69 3.63 -5.73
N VAL A 99 -15.56 4.46 -6.30
CA VAL A 99 -16.98 4.16 -6.49
C VAL A 99 -17.36 4.32 -7.95
N VAL A 100 -18.32 3.54 -8.40
CA VAL A 100 -18.97 3.74 -9.69
C VAL A 100 -20.19 4.62 -9.48
N ILE A 101 -20.42 5.58 -10.39
CA ILE A 101 -21.61 6.44 -10.41
C ILE A 101 -22.22 6.32 -11.80
N THR A 102 -23.50 5.97 -11.87
CA THR A 102 -24.20 5.68 -13.12
C THR A 102 -25.40 6.59 -13.33
N PRO A 103 -25.76 6.92 -14.60
CA PRO A 103 -26.93 7.74 -14.89
C PRO A 103 -28.27 7.01 -14.63
N GLU A 104 -28.32 5.70 -14.86
CA GLU A 104 -29.43 4.81 -14.50
C GLU A 104 -29.01 3.94 -13.31
N PRO A 105 -29.93 3.21 -12.64
CA PRO A 105 -29.55 2.29 -11.57
C PRO A 105 -28.39 1.38 -11.94
N THR A 106 -27.45 1.20 -11.02
CA THR A 106 -26.15 0.54 -11.30
C THR A 106 -26.33 -0.91 -11.78
N ASP A 107 -27.38 -1.61 -11.32
CA ASP A 107 -27.73 -2.97 -11.74
C ASP A 107 -28.20 -3.08 -13.19
N TYR A 108 -28.55 -1.97 -13.82
CA TYR A 108 -28.83 -1.92 -15.26
C TYR A 108 -27.56 -2.17 -16.10
N TYR A 109 -26.40 -1.76 -15.59
CA TYR A 109 -25.12 -1.83 -16.32
C TYR A 109 -24.29 -3.05 -15.97
N LEU A 110 -24.33 -3.48 -14.70
CA LEU A 110 -23.48 -4.54 -14.19
C LEU A 110 -24.10 -5.24 -12.97
N PRO A 111 -23.77 -6.53 -12.75
CA PRO A 111 -24.27 -7.25 -11.59
C PRO A 111 -23.66 -6.71 -10.30
N LEU A 112 -24.47 -6.67 -9.25
CA LEU A 112 -24.09 -6.24 -7.91
C LEU A 112 -24.02 -7.43 -6.94
N ALA A 113 -23.19 -7.29 -5.94
CA ALA A 113 -23.14 -8.13 -4.74
C ALA A 113 -23.26 -7.24 -3.50
N THR A 114 -23.24 -7.84 -2.34
CA THR A 114 -23.26 -7.12 -1.07
C THR A 114 -21.99 -7.45 -0.29
N ASN A 115 -21.30 -6.42 0.20
CA ASN A 115 -20.20 -6.56 1.15
C ASN A 115 -20.45 -5.61 2.32
N ASP A 116 -20.47 -6.15 3.54
CA ASP A 116 -20.80 -5.42 4.79
C ASP A 116 -22.12 -4.59 4.69
N GLY A 117 -23.11 -5.15 3.97
CA GLY A 117 -24.42 -4.49 3.79
C GLY A 117 -24.44 -3.37 2.76
N LEU A 118 -23.34 -3.11 2.05
CA LEU A 118 -23.26 -2.10 1.02
C LEU A 118 -23.21 -2.75 -0.37
N PRO A 119 -23.82 -2.13 -1.40
CA PRO A 119 -23.74 -2.61 -2.78
C PRO A 119 -22.31 -2.49 -3.30
N VAL A 120 -21.83 -3.58 -3.89
CA VAL A 120 -20.49 -3.69 -4.46
C VAL A 120 -20.63 -4.28 -5.87
N THR A 121 -19.88 -3.78 -6.83
CA THR A 121 -19.85 -4.34 -8.20
C THR A 121 -19.29 -5.75 -8.17
N GLN A 122 -19.75 -6.63 -9.09
CA GLN A 122 -19.11 -7.93 -9.30
C GLN A 122 -17.97 -7.86 -10.34
N PHE A 123 -17.87 -6.75 -11.05
CA PHE A 123 -16.78 -6.45 -11.98
C PHE A 123 -15.70 -5.60 -11.28
N ASN A 124 -14.43 -5.87 -11.58
CA ASN A 124 -13.31 -5.10 -11.10
C ASN A 124 -13.18 -3.76 -11.85
N MET A 125 -12.24 -2.92 -11.42
CA MET A 125 -12.09 -1.57 -11.96
C MET A 125 -11.77 -1.55 -13.47
N THR A 126 -11.03 -2.53 -13.99
CA THR A 126 -10.67 -2.61 -15.41
C THR A 126 -11.89 -2.89 -16.26
N GLU A 127 -12.71 -3.87 -15.85
CA GLU A 127 -13.96 -4.22 -16.51
C GLU A 127 -14.97 -3.07 -16.48
N ILE A 128 -15.04 -2.33 -15.39
CA ILE A 128 -15.88 -1.12 -15.25
C ILE A 128 -15.44 -0.03 -16.23
N GLU A 129 -14.16 0.19 -16.38
CA GLU A 129 -13.59 1.16 -17.35
C GLU A 129 -13.86 0.70 -18.81
N GLU A 130 -13.73 -0.60 -19.10
CA GLU A 130 -14.06 -1.18 -20.41
C GLU A 130 -15.53 -1.03 -20.78
N LEU A 131 -16.45 -1.08 -19.79
CA LEU A 131 -17.87 -0.79 -19.98
C LEU A 131 -18.16 0.71 -20.17
N GLY A 132 -17.17 1.58 -20.07
CA GLY A 132 -17.32 3.03 -20.21
C GLY A 132 -18.00 3.69 -19.01
N LEU A 133 -18.02 3.04 -17.85
CA LEU A 133 -18.61 3.61 -16.64
C LEU A 133 -17.64 4.52 -15.91
N LEU A 134 -18.16 5.56 -15.28
CA LEU A 134 -17.38 6.52 -14.53
C LEU A 134 -16.96 5.93 -13.16
N LYS A 135 -15.65 5.72 -12.97
CA LYS A 135 -15.05 5.48 -11.68
C LYS A 135 -14.59 6.80 -11.07
N MET A 136 -15.03 7.08 -9.86
CA MET A 136 -14.61 8.25 -9.11
C MET A 136 -13.90 7.83 -7.82
N ASP A 137 -12.67 8.31 -7.61
CA ASP A 137 -11.90 8.03 -6.41
C ASP A 137 -12.10 9.15 -5.37
N PHE A 138 -12.64 8.78 -4.20
CA PHE A 138 -12.79 9.69 -3.06
C PHE A 138 -11.74 9.37 -2.02
N LEU A 139 -10.65 10.12 -2.07
CA LEU A 139 -9.53 9.99 -1.14
C LEU A 139 -9.51 11.17 -0.18
N GLY A 140 -9.43 10.88 1.10
CA GLY A 140 -9.29 11.87 2.16
C GLY A 140 -8.35 11.39 3.24
N LEU A 141 -7.80 12.32 4.01
CA LEU A 141 -6.93 12.03 5.14
C LEU A 141 -7.58 12.50 6.44
N ARG A 142 -7.76 11.59 7.39
CA ARG A 142 -8.26 11.93 8.75
C ARG A 142 -7.35 12.94 9.44
N THR A 143 -6.04 12.88 9.19
CA THR A 143 -5.06 13.83 9.74
C THR A 143 -5.39 15.28 9.37
N LEU A 144 -5.86 15.54 8.14
CA LEU A 144 -6.29 16.89 7.75
C LEU A 144 -7.50 17.37 8.56
N THR A 145 -8.41 16.47 8.95
CA THR A 145 -9.51 16.81 9.86
C THR A 145 -8.99 17.18 11.25
N VAL A 146 -8.04 16.42 11.78
CA VAL A 146 -7.40 16.72 13.08
C VAL A 146 -6.72 18.08 13.05
N ILE A 147 -5.97 18.38 11.98
CA ILE A 147 -5.29 19.66 11.78
C ILE A 147 -6.33 20.80 11.74
N ARG A 148 -7.39 20.65 10.94
CA ARG A 148 -8.48 21.65 10.88
C ARG A 148 -9.13 21.88 12.23
N ASP A 149 -9.43 20.82 12.95
CA ASP A 149 -10.11 20.92 14.24
C ASP A 149 -9.20 21.58 15.29
N ALA A 150 -7.88 21.34 15.23
CA ALA A 150 -6.88 22.05 16.03
C ALA A 150 -6.81 23.55 15.68
N GLU A 151 -6.78 23.89 14.39
CA GLU A 151 -6.81 25.28 13.91
C GLU A 151 -8.05 26.00 14.44
N LEU A 152 -9.24 25.39 14.30
CA LEU A 152 -10.49 25.96 14.81
C LEU A 152 -10.50 26.13 16.35
N ALA A 153 -9.83 25.22 17.06
CA ALA A 153 -9.71 25.35 18.52
C ALA A 153 -8.81 26.52 18.92
N ILE A 154 -7.72 26.75 18.20
CA ILE A 154 -6.79 27.89 18.42
C ILE A 154 -7.50 29.19 18.06
N GLN A 155 -8.23 29.26 16.96
CA GLN A 155 -8.94 30.45 16.50
C GLN A 155 -9.99 30.99 17.49
N LYS A 156 -10.44 30.17 18.46
CA LYS A 156 -11.29 30.67 19.58
C LYS A 156 -10.56 31.68 20.45
N LYS A 157 -9.24 31.65 20.51
CA LYS A 157 -8.39 32.56 21.30
C LYS A 157 -7.60 33.51 20.41
N GLU A 158 -7.20 33.06 19.25
CA GLU A 158 -6.38 33.75 18.26
C GLU A 158 -7.10 33.72 16.88
N PRO A 159 -8.10 34.60 16.65
CA PRO A 159 -8.97 34.52 15.47
C PRO A 159 -8.24 34.56 14.12
N ASP A 160 -7.06 35.22 14.07
CA ASP A 160 -6.25 35.40 12.86
C ASP A 160 -5.25 34.25 12.62
N PHE A 161 -5.20 33.26 13.54
CA PHE A 161 -4.33 32.11 13.37
C PHE A 161 -4.73 31.29 12.15
N SER A 162 -3.76 30.93 11.32
CA SER A 162 -3.96 29.99 10.21
C SER A 162 -2.72 29.17 9.94
N ILE A 163 -2.90 27.85 9.83
CA ILE A 163 -1.85 26.91 9.49
C ILE A 163 -1.23 27.23 8.12
N ALA A 164 -2.04 27.77 7.18
CA ALA A 164 -1.54 28.20 5.87
C ALA A 164 -0.54 29.36 5.92
N LYS A 165 -0.45 30.06 7.06
CA LYS A 165 0.48 31.17 7.27
C LYS A 165 1.73 30.74 8.06
N LEU A 166 1.85 29.47 8.46
CA LEU A 166 3.02 28.98 9.18
C LEU A 166 4.25 28.99 8.29
N ASP A 167 5.36 29.36 8.88
CA ASP A 167 6.67 29.18 8.30
C ASP A 167 7.11 27.72 8.41
N TYR A 168 7.61 27.16 7.30
CA TYR A 168 8.11 25.78 7.25
C TYR A 168 9.62 25.69 7.51
N ASP A 169 10.29 26.79 7.89
CA ASP A 169 11.73 26.84 8.12
C ASP A 169 12.12 26.80 9.61
N ASP A 170 11.24 26.26 10.48
CA ASP A 170 11.53 26.10 11.91
C ASP A 170 12.66 25.08 12.16
N PRO A 171 13.85 25.52 12.60
CA PRO A 171 15.00 24.65 12.79
C PRO A 171 14.82 23.62 13.91
N GLU A 172 13.98 23.89 14.91
CA GLU A 172 13.73 22.94 16.00
C GLU A 172 12.92 21.74 15.51
N THR A 173 12.00 21.97 14.58
CA THR A 173 11.27 20.87 13.90
C THR A 173 12.23 19.95 13.14
N TYR A 174 13.17 20.50 12.36
CA TYR A 174 14.14 19.69 11.61
C TYR A 174 15.14 18.99 12.52
N LYS A 175 15.55 19.59 13.65
CA LYS A 175 16.35 18.90 14.67
C LYS A 175 15.61 17.72 15.29
N MET A 176 14.32 17.87 15.61
CA MET A 176 13.47 16.79 16.10
C MET A 176 13.39 15.66 15.08
N LEU A 177 13.11 15.97 13.79
CA LEU A 177 13.08 15.00 12.70
C LEU A 177 14.43 14.28 12.55
N SER A 178 15.54 15.01 12.63
CA SER A 178 16.92 14.48 12.53
C SER A 178 17.28 13.53 13.67
N ARG A 179 16.64 13.64 14.83
CA ARG A 179 16.79 12.68 15.94
C ARG A 179 15.86 11.48 15.82
N GLY A 180 14.94 11.46 14.82
CA GLY A 180 13.95 10.41 14.67
C GLY A 180 12.86 10.42 15.76
N GLU A 181 12.66 11.53 16.45
CA GLU A 181 11.65 11.73 17.49
C GLU A 181 10.29 12.05 16.87
N THR A 182 9.75 11.09 16.13
CA THR A 182 8.59 11.30 15.24
C THR A 182 7.35 10.48 15.64
N GLU A 183 7.22 10.14 16.91
CA GLU A 183 6.01 9.55 17.47
C GLU A 183 4.83 10.49 17.27
N GLY A 184 3.74 9.98 16.63
CA GLY A 184 2.54 10.78 16.33
C GLY A 184 2.69 11.74 15.14
N VAL A 185 3.86 11.78 14.49
CA VAL A 185 4.04 12.55 13.24
C VAL A 185 3.61 11.72 12.06
N PHE A 186 2.52 12.11 11.42
CA PHE A 186 1.92 11.37 10.31
C PHE A 186 2.95 10.98 9.24
N GLN A 187 2.93 9.70 8.83
CA GLN A 187 3.83 9.06 7.85
C GLN A 187 5.30 8.94 8.27
N LEU A 188 5.74 9.54 9.37
CA LEU A 188 7.14 9.54 9.79
C LEU A 188 7.44 8.62 11.01
N GLU A 189 6.44 7.81 11.44
CA GLU A 189 6.50 7.04 12.69
C GLU A 189 7.19 5.68 12.60
N SER A 190 7.25 5.09 11.39
CA SER A 190 7.80 3.74 11.24
C SER A 190 9.29 3.68 11.55
N SER A 191 9.76 2.57 12.10
CA SER A 191 11.18 2.38 12.44
C SER A 191 12.11 2.59 11.24
N GLY A 192 11.72 2.11 10.06
CA GLY A 192 12.49 2.30 8.83
C GLY A 192 12.53 3.77 8.40
N MET A 193 11.41 4.49 8.48
CA MET A 193 11.36 5.92 8.19
C MET A 193 12.22 6.72 9.16
N LYS A 194 12.19 6.42 10.46
CA LYS A 194 13.04 7.03 11.47
C LYS A 194 14.53 6.84 11.18
N GLN A 195 14.94 5.63 10.77
CA GLN A 195 16.32 5.37 10.37
C GLN A 195 16.76 6.25 9.19
N VAL A 196 15.89 6.41 8.18
CA VAL A 196 16.20 7.25 7.03
C VAL A 196 16.22 8.73 7.41
N LEU A 197 15.33 9.21 8.28
CA LEU A 197 15.34 10.58 8.82
C LEU A 197 16.65 10.87 9.56
N VAL A 198 17.07 9.96 10.45
CA VAL A 198 18.35 10.08 11.16
C VAL A 198 19.53 10.08 10.19
N GLY A 199 19.49 9.28 9.13
CA GLY A 199 20.52 9.26 8.10
C GLY A 199 20.52 10.51 7.22
N LEU A 200 19.35 11.07 6.91
CA LEU A 200 19.19 12.25 6.05
C LEU A 200 19.57 13.54 6.76
N GLN A 201 19.27 13.68 8.05
CA GLN A 201 19.42 14.93 8.80
C GLN A 201 18.73 16.12 8.10
N PRO A 202 17.40 16.09 7.90
CA PRO A 202 16.68 17.08 7.12
C PRO A 202 16.87 18.48 7.70
N GLN A 203 17.02 19.47 6.81
CA GLN A 203 17.26 20.88 7.16
C GLN A 203 16.17 21.82 6.62
N ASN A 204 15.32 21.34 5.72
CA ASN A 204 14.29 22.11 5.04
C ASN A 204 13.14 21.20 4.61
N LEU A 205 12.06 21.81 4.10
CA LEU A 205 10.88 21.08 3.64
C LEU A 205 11.17 20.19 2.43
N GLU A 206 12.07 20.60 1.53
CA GLU A 206 12.46 19.85 0.34
C GLU A 206 13.07 18.49 0.72
N ASP A 207 13.88 18.44 1.77
CA ASP A 207 14.47 17.20 2.30
C ASP A 207 13.34 16.24 2.76
N VAL A 208 12.32 16.75 3.43
CA VAL A 208 11.17 15.96 3.88
C VAL A 208 10.31 15.48 2.69
N ILE A 209 10.08 16.33 1.70
CA ILE A 209 9.35 15.99 0.47
C ILE A 209 10.09 14.89 -0.29
N ALA A 210 11.40 15.02 -0.45
CA ALA A 210 12.24 14.01 -1.10
C ALA A 210 12.16 12.67 -0.37
N LEU A 211 12.29 12.67 0.96
CA LEU A 211 12.19 11.47 1.78
C LEU A 211 10.86 10.74 1.61
N ILE A 212 9.74 11.45 1.75
CA ILE A 212 8.40 10.86 1.60
C ILE A 212 8.19 10.33 0.17
N SER A 213 8.77 11.00 -0.82
CA SER A 213 8.70 10.57 -2.22
C SER A 213 9.51 9.31 -2.50
N LEU A 214 10.65 9.13 -1.83
CA LEU A 214 11.53 7.99 -2.01
C LEU A 214 11.15 6.78 -1.14
N TYR A 215 10.56 7.01 0.04
CA TYR A 215 10.25 5.93 1.00
C TYR A 215 8.96 5.20 0.62
N ARG A 216 9.01 4.50 -0.50
CA ARG A 216 7.92 3.63 -1.01
C ARG A 216 8.49 2.52 -1.90
N PRO A 217 7.75 1.41 -2.10
CA PRO A 217 8.20 0.32 -2.98
C PRO A 217 8.58 0.85 -4.38
N GLY A 218 9.76 0.46 -4.86
CA GLY A 218 10.37 0.93 -6.10
C GLY A 218 11.45 1.98 -5.85
N PRO A 219 11.10 3.25 -5.56
CA PRO A 219 12.09 4.31 -5.34
C PRO A 219 12.98 4.11 -4.10
N MET A 220 12.58 3.26 -3.13
CA MET A 220 13.29 3.04 -1.87
C MET A 220 14.73 2.59 -2.07
N ASP A 221 15.04 1.86 -3.13
CA ASP A 221 16.38 1.41 -3.45
C ASP A 221 17.33 2.56 -3.81
N SER A 222 16.80 3.73 -4.15
CA SER A 222 17.55 4.94 -4.44
C SER A 222 17.93 5.76 -3.19
N ILE A 223 17.35 5.45 -2.03
CA ILE A 223 17.61 6.19 -0.77
C ILE A 223 19.10 6.25 -0.42
N PRO A 224 19.89 5.14 -0.44
CA PRO A 224 21.31 5.21 -0.12
C PRO A 224 22.09 6.16 -1.04
N THR A 225 21.77 6.20 -2.31
CA THR A 225 22.39 7.12 -3.28
C THR A 225 21.97 8.57 -3.02
N TYR A 226 20.69 8.80 -2.71
CA TYR A 226 20.20 10.13 -2.37
C TYR A 226 20.90 10.69 -1.12
N LEU A 227 20.99 9.87 -0.05
CA LEU A 227 21.67 10.27 1.20
C LEU A 227 23.14 10.63 0.96
N ARG A 228 23.86 9.81 0.19
CA ARG A 228 25.26 10.08 -0.16
C ARG A 228 25.41 11.39 -0.91
N ASN A 229 24.63 11.60 -1.98
CA ASN A 229 24.70 12.81 -2.79
C ASN A 229 24.28 14.07 -2.02
N ARG A 230 23.37 13.92 -1.03
CA ARG A 230 22.93 15.03 -0.18
C ARG A 230 24.03 15.49 0.78
N HIS A 231 24.85 14.56 1.28
CA HIS A 231 25.94 14.85 2.22
C HIS A 231 27.28 15.12 1.53
N GLU A 232 27.48 14.61 0.33
CA GLU A 232 28.73 14.70 -0.43
C GLU A 232 28.45 15.13 -1.88
N PRO A 233 27.95 16.35 -2.12
CA PRO A 233 27.50 16.79 -3.45
C PRO A 233 28.62 16.88 -4.50
N ASP A 234 29.89 16.98 -4.06
CA ASP A 234 31.07 17.18 -4.91
C ASP A 234 31.81 15.85 -5.25
N LYS A 235 31.26 14.68 -4.85
CA LYS A 235 31.78 13.36 -5.16
C LYS A 235 30.89 12.62 -6.15
#